data_e7b53f902e8a6788ff3f59ecfa9c724c
#
_entry.id   e7b53f902e8a6788ff3f59ecfa9c724c
#
_cell.length_a   1.000
_cell.length_b   1.000
_cell.length_c   1.000
_cell.angle_alpha   90.00
_cell.angle_beta   90.00
_cell.angle_gamma   90.00
#
_symmetry.space_group_name_H-M   'P 1'
#
loop_
_entity.id
_entity.type
_entity.pdbx_description
1 polymer ?
#
loop_
_entity_poly.entity_id
_entity_poly.type
_entity_poly.pdbx_seq_one_letter_code
_entity_poly.pdbx_strand_id
1 'polypeptide(L)' 'MDASAPLRLEDCINQTCPWSGQPVSAEALTAYRGHVVGFCNPGCRDKFQAATWAFDQILDQE' A
#
# COMPACT_ATOMS: atom_id res chain seq x y z
N MET A 1 19.97 -2.17 -3.96
CA MET A 1 18.60 -2.02 -3.45
C MET A 1 18.34 -3.04 -2.39
N ASP A 2 17.93 -2.61 -1.28
CA ASP A 2 17.73 -3.50 -0.14
C ASP A 2 16.24 -3.83 0.00
N ALA A 3 15.86 -5.01 -0.47
CA ALA A 3 14.48 -5.44 -0.44
C ALA A 3 13.99 -5.74 0.97
N SER A 4 14.91 -5.87 1.93
CA SER A 4 14.53 -6.18 3.30
C SER A 4 14.37 -4.91 4.14
N ALA A 5 14.64 -3.74 3.58
CA ALA A 5 14.47 -2.50 4.33
C ALA A 5 12.99 -2.31 4.68
N PRO A 6 12.68 -1.90 5.92
CA PRO A 6 11.29 -1.67 6.28
C PRO A 6 10.72 -0.47 5.54
N LEU A 7 9.42 -0.52 5.28
CA LEU A 7 8.73 0.60 4.67
C LEU A 7 8.64 1.73 5.69
N ARG A 8 8.74 2.95 5.21
CA ARG A 8 8.81 4.13 6.07
C ARG A 8 7.65 5.06 5.76
N LEU A 9 7.03 5.58 6.81
CA LEU A 9 5.93 6.49 6.68
C LEU A 9 6.31 7.74 5.88
N GLU A 10 7.52 8.21 6.06
CA GLU A 10 7.99 9.40 5.35
C GLU A 10 8.14 9.20 3.86
N ASP A 11 8.22 7.95 3.41
CA ASP A 11 8.31 7.63 1.99
C ASP A 11 6.94 7.39 1.36
N CYS A 12 5.88 7.41 2.16
CA CYS A 12 4.53 7.14 1.71
C CYS A 12 4.03 8.27 0.79
N ILE A 13 3.47 7.90 -0.35
CA ILE A 13 3.02 8.89 -1.34
C ILE A 13 1.66 9.49 -0.99
N ASN A 14 0.90 8.86 -0.09
CA ASN A 14 -0.39 9.40 0.34
C ASN A 14 -0.35 9.70 1.83
N GLN A 15 -1.07 10.73 2.25
CA GLN A 15 -1.11 11.14 3.65
C GLN A 15 -2.33 10.61 4.37
N THR A 16 -3.36 10.23 3.62
CA THR A 16 -4.59 9.72 4.19
C THR A 16 -4.97 8.41 3.52
N CYS A 17 -5.67 7.57 4.28
CA CYS A 17 -6.15 6.30 3.78
C CYS A 17 -7.18 6.52 2.67
N PRO A 18 -7.00 5.91 1.49
CA PRO A 18 -7.95 6.11 0.39
C PRO A 18 -9.33 5.52 0.67
N TRP A 19 -9.42 4.60 1.64
CA TRP A 19 -10.72 3.99 1.98
C TRP A 19 -11.51 4.83 2.98
N SER A 20 -10.83 5.38 3.99
CA SER A 20 -11.52 6.01 5.11
C SER A 20 -11.27 7.50 5.24
N GLY A 21 -10.22 8.02 4.61
CA GLY A 21 -9.83 9.41 4.76
C GLY A 21 -9.10 9.71 6.05
N GLN A 22 -8.86 8.70 6.89
CA GLN A 22 -8.13 8.88 8.14
C GLN A 22 -6.63 8.98 7.86
N PRO A 23 -5.86 9.56 8.78
CA PRO A 23 -4.41 9.63 8.60
C PRO A 23 -3.78 8.25 8.46
N VAL A 24 -2.76 8.16 7.64
CA VAL A 24 -2.04 6.90 7.43
C VAL A 24 -1.30 6.50 8.69
N SER A 25 -1.30 5.20 8.98
CA SER A 25 -0.57 4.64 10.10
C SER A 25 0.71 3.94 9.61
N ALA A 26 1.79 4.09 10.36
CA ALA A 26 3.05 3.46 10.01
C ALA A 26 2.96 1.93 10.01
N GLU A 27 1.97 1.35 10.69
CA GLU A 27 1.80 -0.11 10.70
C GLU A 27 1.02 -0.62 9.51
N ALA A 28 0.50 0.25 8.68
CA ALA A 28 -0.36 -0.14 7.57
C ALA A 28 0.22 0.30 6.24
N LEU A 29 1.51 0.11 6.06
CA LEU A 29 2.21 0.47 4.83
C LEU A 29 2.40 -0.76 3.96
N THR A 30 2.43 -0.53 2.65
CA THR A 30 2.76 -1.59 1.71
C THR A 30 3.43 -0.96 0.48
N ALA A 31 4.10 -1.77 -0.31
CA ALA A 31 4.74 -1.30 -1.53
C ALA A 31 3.86 -1.63 -2.73
N TYR A 32 3.76 -0.70 -3.67
CA TYR A 32 3.02 -0.93 -4.88
C TYR A 32 3.70 -0.19 -6.02
N ARG A 33 4.15 -0.93 -7.02
CA ARG A 33 4.79 -0.44 -8.23
C ARG A 33 5.93 0.54 -7.93
N GLY A 34 6.74 0.18 -6.94
CA GLY A 34 7.90 0.97 -6.56
C GLY A 34 7.62 2.13 -5.63
N HIS A 35 6.38 2.27 -5.18
CA HIS A 35 5.99 3.33 -4.25
C HIS A 35 5.57 2.75 -2.92
N VAL A 36 5.73 3.56 -1.86
CA VAL A 36 5.19 3.21 -0.55
C VAL A 36 3.82 3.85 -0.45
N VAL A 37 2.81 3.04 -0.16
CA VAL A 37 1.44 3.52 0.02
C VAL A 37 0.97 3.11 1.41
N GLY A 38 0.06 3.89 1.99
CA GLY A 38 -0.33 3.67 3.37
C GLY A 38 -1.83 3.74 3.58
N PHE A 39 -2.24 3.19 4.72
CA PHE A 39 -3.65 3.09 5.10
C PHE A 39 -3.79 3.38 6.57
N CYS A 40 -5.02 3.54 7.03
CA CYS A 40 -5.26 3.89 8.44
C CYS A 40 -5.10 2.69 9.37
N ASN A 41 -5.23 1.47 8.86
CA ASN A 41 -5.09 0.26 9.66
C ASN A 41 -4.71 -0.91 8.76
N PRO A 42 -4.18 -2.02 9.35
CA PRO A 42 -3.76 -3.18 8.56
C PRO A 42 -4.89 -3.83 7.77
N GLY A 43 -6.13 -3.72 8.24
CA GLY A 43 -7.26 -4.28 7.49
C GLY A 43 -7.45 -3.62 6.14
N CYS A 44 -7.32 -2.29 6.10
CA CYS A 44 -7.40 -1.56 4.83
C CYS A 44 -6.22 -1.91 3.93
N ARG A 45 -5.03 -2.07 4.51
CA ARG A 45 -3.86 -2.48 3.75
C ARG A 45 -4.08 -3.85 3.11
N ASP A 46 -4.65 -4.78 3.85
CA ASP A 46 -4.89 -6.14 3.34
C ASP A 46 -5.90 -6.11 2.20
N LYS A 47 -6.93 -5.28 2.31
CA LYS A 47 -7.89 -5.10 1.22
C LYS A 47 -7.21 -4.59 -0.04
N PHE A 48 -6.31 -3.63 0.13
CA PHE A 48 -5.59 -3.08 -1.00
C PHE A 48 -4.71 -4.14 -1.65
N GLN A 49 -4.00 -4.92 -0.85
CA GLN A 49 -3.12 -5.96 -1.39
C GLN A 49 -3.91 -6.99 -2.19
N ALA A 50 -5.06 -7.39 -1.70
CA ALA A 50 -5.91 -8.34 -2.42
C ALA A 50 -6.42 -7.73 -3.73
N ALA A 51 -6.79 -6.45 -3.69
CA ALA A 51 -7.30 -5.79 -4.89
C ALA A 51 -6.21 -5.62 -5.95
N THR A 52 -4.99 -5.26 -5.54
CA THR A 52 -3.91 -5.09 -6.51
C THR A 52 -3.52 -6.42 -7.12
N TRP A 53 -3.54 -7.50 -6.34
CA TRP A 53 -3.21 -8.81 -6.86
C TRP A 53 -4.17 -9.20 -7.98
N ALA A 54 -5.47 -9.00 -7.76
CA ALA A 54 -6.48 -9.31 -8.75
C ALA A 54 -6.33 -8.42 -9.99
N PHE A 55 -6.06 -7.15 -9.77
CA PHE A 55 -5.91 -6.18 -10.85
C PHE A 55 -4.68 -6.49 -11.68
N ASP A 56 -3.58 -6.85 -11.03
CA ASP A 56 -2.35 -7.17 -11.72
C ASP A 56 -2.52 -8.38 -12.63
N GLN A 57 -3.32 -9.34 -12.22
CA GLN A 57 -3.59 -10.50 -13.07
C GLN A 57 -4.36 -10.13 -14.32
N ILE A 58 -5.28 -9.19 -14.21
CA ILE A 58 -6.01 -8.71 -15.37
C ILE A 58 -5.06 -7.99 -16.33
N LEU A 59 -4.19 -7.16 -15.79
CA LEU A 59 -3.21 -6.44 -16.60
C LEU A 59 -2.24 -7.38 -17.30
N ASP A 60 -1.84 -8.44 -16.61
CA ASP A 60 -0.89 -9.41 -17.19
C ASP A 60 -1.50 -10.18 -18.33
N GLN A 61 -2.82 -10.23 -18.44
CA GLN A 61 -3.48 -10.93 -19.54
C GLN A 61 -3.55 -10.12 -20.81
N GLU A 62 -3.20 -8.85 -20.73
CA GLU A 62 -3.18 -8.00 -21.91
C GLU A 62 -1.81 -8.05 -22.57
#